data_f92d7de5a3b372a00d34efba1f211c0c
#
_entry.id   f92d7de5a3b372a00d34efba1f211c0c
#
_cell.length_a   1.000
_cell.length_b   1.000
_cell.length_c   1.000
_cell.angle_alpha   90.00
_cell.angle_beta   90.00
_cell.angle_gamma   90.00
#
_symmetry.space_group_name_H-M   'P 1'
#
loop_
_entity.id
_entity.type
_entity.pdbx_description
1 polymer ?
#
loop_
_entity_poly.entity_id
_entity_poly.type
_entity_poly.pdbx_seq_one_letter_code
_entity_poly.pdbx_strand_id
1 'polypeptide(L)'
;MESDETKFTIEQIKLKLKQELPGDKPRSLLAPFINGVNQELTQPSKSSKQSAVLLLLWERNEKLQVVFTLRSPQLLSHSGQISFPGGKTEINETPEETALRETCEEIGVPSHYVEVLGRLSPIFVLPSNSYIIPIVGYSKNYLDFKIDHNEVAEVFTKPIDFFTFHNIKRKKWDIRGELIDIPYWAVHHLIPLWGATAMILAEFVEIYQGINRV
;
A
#
# COMPACT_ATOMS: atom_id res chain seq x y z
N MET A 1 -21.79 9.54 -9.49
CA MET A 1 -22.65 8.37 -9.15
C MET A 1 -21.75 7.15 -9.23
N GLU A 2 -21.81 6.27 -8.25
CA GLU A 2 -21.07 5.00 -8.28
C GLU A 2 -21.66 4.11 -9.37
N SER A 3 -20.83 3.48 -10.21
CA SER A 3 -21.32 2.54 -11.23
C SER A 3 -21.77 1.24 -10.57
N ASP A 4 -22.74 0.53 -11.17
CA ASP A 4 -23.18 -0.76 -10.66
C ASP A 4 -22.03 -1.78 -10.64
N GLU A 5 -21.12 -1.71 -11.61
CA GLU A 5 -19.92 -2.53 -11.71
C GLU A 5 -18.96 -2.25 -10.56
N THR A 6 -18.67 -0.98 -10.25
CA THR A 6 -17.83 -0.60 -9.10
C THR A 6 -18.43 -1.10 -7.80
N LYS A 7 -19.73 -0.90 -7.60
CA LYS A 7 -20.43 -1.36 -6.40
C LYS A 7 -20.33 -2.87 -6.22
N PHE A 8 -20.53 -3.64 -7.28
CA PHE A 8 -20.34 -5.09 -7.26
C PHE A 8 -18.91 -5.46 -6.88
N THR A 9 -17.93 -4.85 -7.51
CA THR A 9 -16.51 -5.08 -7.24
C THR A 9 -16.16 -4.80 -5.78
N ILE A 10 -16.63 -3.69 -5.20
CA ILE A 10 -16.37 -3.34 -3.79
C ILE A 10 -16.97 -4.38 -2.83
N GLU A 11 -18.19 -4.85 -3.08
CA GLU A 11 -18.80 -5.91 -2.25
C GLU A 11 -18.02 -7.23 -2.36
N GLN A 12 -17.52 -7.59 -3.54
CA GLN A 12 -16.67 -8.76 -3.71
C GLN A 12 -15.34 -8.62 -2.97
N ILE A 13 -14.72 -7.43 -3.01
CA ILE A 13 -13.50 -7.14 -2.23
C ILE A 13 -13.76 -7.36 -0.73
N LYS A 14 -14.84 -6.80 -0.18
CA LYS A 14 -15.22 -7.00 1.23
C LYS A 14 -15.38 -8.48 1.60
N LEU A 15 -16.02 -9.25 0.73
CA LEU A 15 -16.20 -10.68 0.95
C LEU A 15 -14.85 -11.42 0.95
N LYS A 16 -13.97 -11.10 0.01
CA LYS A 16 -12.64 -11.71 -0.09
C LYS A 16 -11.74 -11.35 1.08
N LEU A 17 -11.79 -10.12 1.57
CA LEU A 17 -11.02 -9.69 2.74
C LEU A 17 -11.44 -10.36 4.06
N LYS A 18 -12.62 -11.01 4.10
CA LYS A 18 -13.09 -11.81 5.24
C LYS A 18 -12.70 -13.29 5.16
N GLN A 19 -12.15 -13.72 4.03
CA GLN A 19 -11.69 -15.09 3.78
C GLN A 19 -10.21 -15.24 4.13
N GLU A 20 -9.67 -16.45 3.93
CA GLU A 20 -8.22 -16.67 3.99
C GLU A 20 -7.51 -15.81 2.95
N LEU A 21 -6.57 -15.00 3.40
CA LEU A 21 -5.84 -14.06 2.55
C LEU A 21 -4.69 -14.76 1.82
N PRO A 22 -4.31 -14.30 0.60
CA PRO A 22 -3.19 -14.86 -0.15
C PRO A 22 -1.84 -14.79 0.56
N GLY A 23 -1.67 -13.80 1.45
CA GLY A 23 -0.48 -13.64 2.28
C GLY A 23 0.81 -13.48 1.49
N ASP A 24 1.81 -14.27 1.87
CA ASP A 24 3.18 -14.12 1.37
C ASP A 24 3.40 -14.59 -0.07
N LYS A 25 2.52 -15.43 -0.59
CA LYS A 25 2.67 -15.97 -1.95
C LYS A 25 2.76 -14.88 -3.03
N PRO A 26 1.79 -13.97 -3.20
CA PRO A 26 1.93 -12.86 -4.14
C PRO A 26 3.00 -11.83 -3.72
N ARG A 27 3.22 -11.62 -2.42
CA ARG A 27 4.23 -10.71 -1.87
C ARG A 27 5.64 -11.08 -2.26
N SER A 28 5.95 -12.38 -2.31
CA SER A 28 7.28 -12.88 -2.66
C SER A 28 7.73 -12.49 -4.07
N LEU A 29 6.79 -12.20 -4.99
CA LEU A 29 7.09 -11.72 -6.34
C LEU A 29 7.71 -10.31 -6.33
N LEU A 30 7.45 -9.52 -5.29
CA LEU A 30 7.95 -8.17 -5.10
C LEU A 30 8.92 -8.03 -3.91
N ALA A 31 9.29 -9.14 -3.29
CA ALA A 31 10.33 -9.16 -2.28
C ALA A 31 11.71 -8.91 -2.92
N PRO A 32 12.56 -8.07 -2.32
CA PRO A 32 13.93 -7.89 -2.78
C PRO A 32 14.73 -9.18 -2.70
N PHE A 33 15.55 -9.44 -3.70
CA PHE A 33 16.43 -10.61 -3.78
C PHE A 33 17.83 -10.22 -3.28
N ILE A 34 18.16 -10.62 -2.05
CA ILE A 34 19.47 -10.34 -1.44
C ILE A 34 20.31 -11.62 -1.48
N ASN A 35 21.49 -11.56 -2.08
CA ASN A 35 22.42 -12.70 -2.21
C ASN A 35 21.79 -13.98 -2.80
N GLY A 36 20.84 -13.82 -3.73
CA GLY A 36 20.18 -14.96 -4.39
C GLY A 36 19.09 -15.64 -3.56
N VAL A 37 18.74 -15.07 -2.40
CA VAL A 37 17.69 -15.59 -1.51
C VAL A 37 16.60 -14.54 -1.33
N ASN A 38 15.33 -14.96 -1.45
CA ASN A 38 14.22 -14.12 -0.99
C ASN A 38 14.39 -13.87 0.51
N GLN A 39 14.30 -12.62 0.92
CA GLN A 39 14.29 -12.31 2.35
C GLN A 39 13.08 -13.03 2.97
N GLU A 40 13.35 -13.97 3.86
CA GLU A 40 12.30 -14.53 4.70
C GLU A 40 11.65 -13.38 5.47
N LEU A 41 10.31 -13.35 5.48
CA LEU A 41 9.55 -12.38 6.25
C LEU A 41 9.79 -12.71 7.73
N THR A 42 10.74 -12.00 8.33
CA THR A 42 11.08 -12.17 9.74
C THR A 42 9.89 -11.81 10.61
N GLN A 43 9.72 -12.54 11.70
CA GLN A 43 8.64 -12.28 12.65
C GLN A 43 8.93 -11.02 13.49
N PRO A 44 7.90 -10.22 13.81
CA PRO A 44 8.06 -9.05 14.68
C PRO A 44 8.47 -9.45 16.09
N SER A 45 9.27 -8.62 16.74
CA SER A 45 9.57 -8.72 18.17
C SER A 45 8.58 -7.88 19.00
N LYS A 46 8.59 -8.07 20.33
CA LYS A 46 7.78 -7.24 21.26
C LYS A 46 8.15 -5.74 21.20
N SER A 47 9.33 -5.40 20.70
CA SER A 47 9.81 -4.01 20.53
C SER A 47 9.52 -3.43 19.16
N SER A 48 8.84 -4.15 18.28
CA SER A 48 8.51 -3.68 16.94
C SER A 48 7.49 -2.54 17.00
N LYS A 49 7.74 -1.50 16.20
CA LYS A 49 6.84 -0.35 16.09
C LYS A 49 5.57 -0.78 15.38
N GLN A 50 4.42 -0.58 16.04
CA GLN A 50 3.12 -0.80 15.42
C GLN A 50 2.80 0.36 14.48
N SER A 51 2.35 0.03 13.28
CA SER A 51 2.00 1.01 12.24
C SER A 51 0.82 0.50 11.42
N ALA A 52 0.07 1.42 10.83
CA ALA A 52 -0.96 1.07 9.87
C ALA A 52 -0.89 1.99 8.64
N VAL A 53 -1.27 1.44 7.50
CA VAL A 53 -1.31 2.18 6.22
C VAL A 53 -2.66 1.95 5.56
N LEU A 54 -3.13 2.94 4.78
CA LEU A 54 -4.39 2.87 4.05
C LEU A 54 -4.15 2.63 2.56
N LEU A 55 -4.44 1.42 2.07
CA LEU A 55 -4.62 1.18 0.65
C LEU A 55 -5.98 1.75 0.27
N LEU A 56 -6.00 3.02 -0.13
CA LEU A 56 -7.21 3.75 -0.48
C LEU A 56 -7.56 3.52 -1.95
N LEU A 57 -8.70 2.90 -2.18
CA LEU A 57 -9.35 2.80 -3.47
C LEU A 57 -10.25 4.03 -3.67
N TRP A 58 -10.04 4.75 -4.75
CA TRP A 58 -10.83 5.91 -5.11
C TRP A 58 -11.50 5.72 -6.47
N GLU A 59 -12.82 5.82 -6.50
CA GLU A 59 -13.53 5.84 -7.77
C GLU A 59 -13.40 7.19 -8.45
N ARG A 60 -12.73 7.20 -9.60
CA ARG A 60 -12.55 8.38 -10.44
C ARG A 60 -12.78 8.04 -11.90
N ASN A 61 -13.71 8.75 -12.56
CA ASN A 61 -14.05 8.51 -13.95
C ASN A 61 -14.41 7.03 -14.23
N GLU A 62 -15.25 6.46 -13.39
CA GLU A 62 -15.72 5.06 -13.49
C GLU A 62 -14.61 4.01 -13.38
N LYS A 63 -13.45 4.38 -12.85
CA LYS A 63 -12.32 3.48 -12.63
C LYS A 63 -11.85 3.53 -11.19
N LEU A 64 -11.56 2.38 -10.64
CA LEU A 64 -10.91 2.30 -9.34
C LEU A 64 -9.44 2.68 -9.47
N GLN A 65 -9.06 3.72 -8.72
CA GLN A 65 -7.69 4.21 -8.60
C GLN A 65 -7.14 3.80 -7.24
N VAL A 66 -5.87 3.45 -7.18
CA VAL A 66 -5.12 3.35 -5.93
C VAL A 66 -4.43 4.67 -5.67
N VAL A 67 -4.60 5.21 -4.45
CA VAL A 67 -3.97 6.46 -4.01
C VAL A 67 -2.60 6.15 -3.41
N PHE A 68 -1.59 6.92 -3.82
CA PHE A 68 -0.22 6.84 -3.31
C PHE A 68 0.29 8.19 -2.88
N THR A 69 1.21 8.18 -1.93
CA THR A 69 2.02 9.33 -1.53
C THR A 69 3.47 9.15 -1.96
N LEU A 70 4.11 10.22 -2.39
CA LEU A 70 5.56 10.33 -2.48
C LEU A 70 6.04 11.02 -1.22
N ARG A 71 6.80 10.33 -0.39
CA ARG A 71 7.30 10.88 0.88
C ARG A 71 8.27 12.03 0.66
N SER A 72 8.17 13.04 1.53
CA SER A 72 9.03 14.21 1.48
C SER A 72 10.52 13.81 1.54
N PRO A 73 11.39 14.42 0.73
CA PRO A 73 12.83 14.19 0.77
C PRO A 73 13.48 14.67 2.08
N GLN A 74 12.77 15.45 2.87
CA GLN A 74 13.25 15.98 4.15
C GLN A 74 13.11 14.99 5.32
N LEU A 75 12.39 13.89 5.13
CA LEU A 75 12.19 12.88 6.16
C LEU A 75 13.46 12.08 6.43
N LEU A 76 13.69 11.72 7.70
CA LEU A 76 14.85 10.94 8.12
C LEU A 76 14.81 9.48 7.67
N SER A 77 13.61 8.95 7.39
CA SER A 77 13.43 7.55 6.96
C SER A 77 12.49 7.46 5.77
N HIS A 78 12.81 6.53 4.84
CA HIS A 78 12.01 6.29 3.63
C HIS A 78 11.79 7.53 2.75
N SER A 79 12.70 8.50 2.84
CA SER A 79 12.71 9.73 2.08
C SER A 79 12.62 9.46 0.58
N GLY A 80 11.72 10.17 -0.12
CA GLY A 80 11.55 10.05 -1.57
C GLY A 80 11.01 8.69 -2.05
N GLN A 81 10.46 7.86 -1.17
CA GLN A 81 9.83 6.59 -1.55
C GLN A 81 8.32 6.76 -1.75
N ILE A 82 7.76 5.92 -2.62
CA ILE A 82 6.32 5.81 -2.80
C ILE A 82 5.76 4.93 -1.69
N SER A 83 4.71 5.40 -1.03
CA SER A 83 4.01 4.68 0.02
C SER A 83 2.50 4.82 -0.10
N PHE A 84 1.77 4.01 0.65
CA PHE A 84 0.41 4.36 1.05
C PHE A 84 0.47 5.40 2.16
N PRO A 85 -0.55 6.27 2.29
CA PRO A 85 -0.67 7.13 3.47
C PRO A 85 -0.78 6.26 4.72
N GLY A 86 -0.15 6.71 5.81
CA GLY A 86 -0.15 5.95 7.05
C GLY A 86 1.10 6.17 7.89
N GLY A 87 1.05 5.71 9.13
CA GLY A 87 2.10 5.97 10.09
C GLY A 87 2.04 5.09 11.33
N LYS A 88 2.59 5.62 12.42
CA LYS A 88 2.73 4.91 13.69
C LYS A 88 1.41 4.92 14.46
N THR A 89 1.04 3.76 15.01
CA THR A 89 -0.11 3.64 15.89
C THR A 89 0.13 4.37 17.22
N GLU A 90 -0.81 5.19 17.63
CA GLU A 90 -0.82 5.85 18.93
C GLU A 90 -1.44 4.96 20.01
N ILE A 91 -1.30 5.38 21.29
CA ILE A 91 -1.82 4.62 22.42
C ILE A 91 -3.35 4.56 22.33
N ASN A 92 -3.89 3.33 22.42
CA ASN A 92 -5.32 3.02 22.35
C ASN A 92 -5.97 3.19 20.96
N GLU A 93 -5.19 3.40 19.90
CA GLU A 93 -5.72 3.35 18.53
C GLU A 93 -5.83 1.93 18.00
N THR A 94 -6.88 1.67 17.27
CA THR A 94 -6.96 0.51 16.37
C THR A 94 -6.16 0.78 15.08
N PRO A 95 -5.73 -0.24 14.35
CA PRO A 95 -5.06 -0.05 13.06
C PRO A 95 -5.90 0.76 12.04
N GLU A 96 -7.23 0.61 12.06
CA GLU A 96 -8.14 1.38 11.22
C GLU A 96 -8.11 2.86 11.57
N GLU A 97 -8.20 3.19 12.87
CA GLU A 97 -8.14 4.57 13.35
C GLU A 97 -6.81 5.21 12.98
N THR A 98 -5.70 4.51 13.20
CA THR A 98 -4.36 4.97 12.79
C THR A 98 -4.31 5.27 11.29
N ALA A 99 -4.73 4.33 10.44
CA ALA A 99 -4.66 4.49 8.99
C ALA A 99 -5.52 5.67 8.49
N LEU A 100 -6.70 5.86 9.08
CA LEU A 100 -7.61 6.96 8.73
C LEU A 100 -7.10 8.31 9.24
N ARG A 101 -6.58 8.39 10.47
CA ARG A 101 -6.00 9.62 11.04
C ARG A 101 -4.81 10.08 10.23
N GLU A 102 -3.83 9.20 10.00
CA GLU A 102 -2.64 9.51 9.23
C GLU A 102 -2.97 9.94 7.79
N THR A 103 -3.96 9.29 7.15
CA THR A 103 -4.44 9.69 5.82
C THR A 103 -5.05 11.09 5.84
N CYS A 104 -5.78 11.44 6.89
CA CYS A 104 -6.33 12.77 7.04
C CYS A 104 -5.23 13.82 7.28
N GLU A 105 -4.22 13.52 8.08
CA GLU A 105 -3.09 14.40 8.41
C GLU A 105 -2.18 14.60 7.19
N GLU A 106 -1.77 13.53 6.52
CA GLU A 106 -0.82 13.56 5.40
C GLU A 106 -1.42 14.18 4.12
N ILE A 107 -2.69 13.83 3.78
CA ILE A 107 -3.27 14.18 2.48
C ILE A 107 -4.67 14.81 2.55
N GLY A 108 -5.18 15.10 3.76
CA GLY A 108 -6.42 15.83 3.95
C GLY A 108 -7.70 15.07 3.60
N VAL A 109 -7.69 13.73 3.53
CA VAL A 109 -8.88 12.93 3.27
C VAL A 109 -9.64 12.67 4.58
N PRO A 110 -10.84 13.22 4.77
CA PRO A 110 -11.59 13.01 6.00
C PRO A 110 -11.99 11.55 6.20
N SER A 111 -11.87 11.04 7.42
CA SER A 111 -12.17 9.64 7.74
C SER A 111 -13.58 9.20 7.34
N HIS A 112 -14.59 10.09 7.48
CA HIS A 112 -15.95 9.80 7.08
C HIS A 112 -16.20 9.71 5.55
N TYR A 113 -15.18 10.03 4.73
CA TYR A 113 -15.21 9.80 3.28
C TYR A 113 -14.72 8.41 2.91
N VAL A 114 -14.15 7.67 3.87
CA VAL A 114 -13.53 6.37 3.62
C VAL A 114 -14.35 5.27 4.27
N GLU A 115 -14.85 4.37 3.47
CA GLU A 115 -15.41 3.11 3.93
C GLU A 115 -14.29 2.09 4.11
N VAL A 116 -14.08 1.59 5.33
CA VAL A 116 -13.12 0.53 5.60
C VAL A 116 -13.69 -0.81 5.11
N LEU A 117 -13.00 -1.46 4.17
CA LEU A 117 -13.43 -2.73 3.57
C LEU A 117 -12.88 -3.95 4.34
N GLY A 118 -11.71 -3.82 4.96
CA GLY A 118 -11.05 -4.87 5.72
C GLY A 118 -9.54 -4.67 5.83
N ARG A 119 -8.84 -5.73 6.24
CA ARG A 119 -7.37 -5.75 6.41
C ARG A 119 -6.74 -6.71 5.43
N LEU A 120 -5.50 -6.42 5.04
CA LEU A 120 -4.60 -7.41 4.43
C LEU A 120 -3.72 -8.05 5.51
N SER A 121 -2.95 -9.06 5.11
CA SER A 121 -2.01 -9.71 6.00
C SER A 121 -0.97 -8.69 6.52
N PRO A 122 -0.62 -8.70 7.81
CA PRO A 122 0.41 -7.83 8.33
C PRO A 122 1.77 -8.11 7.67
N ILE A 123 2.66 -7.10 7.66
CA ILE A 123 4.02 -7.25 7.16
C ILE A 123 5.02 -6.66 8.15
N PHE A 124 6.11 -7.36 8.40
CA PHE A 124 7.21 -6.85 9.19
C PHE A 124 8.35 -6.33 8.30
N VAL A 125 8.76 -5.10 8.53
CA VAL A 125 9.84 -4.43 7.78
C VAL A 125 11.06 -4.30 8.69
N LEU A 126 11.99 -5.23 8.56
CA LEU A 126 13.18 -5.34 9.41
C LEU A 126 14.02 -4.05 9.46
N PRO A 127 14.35 -3.37 8.34
CA PRO A 127 15.19 -2.16 8.39
C PRO A 127 14.62 -1.02 9.23
N SER A 128 13.29 -0.89 9.34
CA SER A 128 12.62 0.13 10.16
C SER A 128 12.10 -0.40 11.48
N ASN A 129 12.21 -1.72 11.72
CA ASN A 129 11.60 -2.43 12.86
C ASN A 129 10.10 -2.13 12.98
N SER A 130 9.39 -2.09 11.85
CA SER A 130 7.98 -1.73 11.78
C SER A 130 7.11 -2.95 11.45
N TYR A 131 6.09 -3.18 12.27
CA TYR A 131 5.03 -4.14 12.02
C TYR A 131 3.82 -3.38 11.49
N ILE A 132 3.56 -3.54 10.20
CA ILE A 132 2.58 -2.75 9.46
C ILE A 132 1.32 -3.57 9.25
N ILE A 133 0.17 -3.03 9.61
CA ILE A 133 -1.15 -3.58 9.33
C ILE A 133 -1.77 -2.77 8.19
N PRO A 134 -1.90 -3.34 6.98
CA PRO A 134 -2.51 -2.64 5.86
C PRO A 134 -4.03 -2.71 5.96
N ILE A 135 -4.65 -1.55 5.87
CA ILE A 135 -6.11 -1.37 5.82
C ILE A 135 -6.51 -1.10 4.37
N VAL A 136 -7.55 -1.76 3.90
CA VAL A 136 -8.16 -1.47 2.60
C VAL A 136 -9.37 -0.58 2.83
N GLY A 137 -9.37 0.59 2.21
CA GLY A 137 -10.47 1.54 2.26
C GLY A 137 -10.96 1.93 0.88
N TYR A 138 -12.20 2.39 0.79
CA TYR A 138 -12.84 2.85 -0.43
C TYR A 138 -13.47 4.22 -0.25
N SER A 139 -13.34 5.08 -1.25
CA SER A 139 -14.05 6.35 -1.32
C SER A 139 -14.69 6.55 -2.69
N LYS A 140 -15.99 6.82 -2.69
CA LYS A 140 -16.74 7.28 -3.87
C LYS A 140 -16.83 8.80 -3.94
N ASN A 141 -16.42 9.49 -2.88
CA ASN A 141 -16.50 10.94 -2.82
C ASN A 141 -15.41 11.58 -3.69
N TYR A 142 -15.66 12.78 -4.16
CA TYR A 142 -14.59 13.58 -4.74
C TYR A 142 -13.54 13.88 -3.67
N LEU A 143 -12.29 13.56 -3.95
CA LEU A 143 -11.17 13.79 -3.05
C LEU A 143 -10.39 15.03 -3.53
N ASP A 144 -10.40 16.06 -2.70
CA ASP A 144 -9.54 17.25 -2.83
C ASP A 144 -8.38 17.11 -1.85
N PHE A 145 -7.23 16.67 -2.36
CA PHE A 145 -6.08 16.38 -1.51
C PHE A 145 -5.46 17.67 -0.97
N LYS A 146 -5.36 17.75 0.36
CA LYS A 146 -4.66 18.80 1.09
C LYS A 146 -3.41 18.21 1.70
N ILE A 147 -2.29 18.42 1.02
CA ILE A 147 -1.02 17.77 1.32
C ILE A 147 -0.31 18.50 2.47
N ASP A 148 0.10 17.77 3.51
CA ASP A 148 1.12 18.26 4.42
C ASP A 148 2.52 18.08 3.78
N HIS A 149 3.08 19.15 3.25
CA HIS A 149 4.36 19.13 2.57
C HIS A 149 5.58 18.81 3.45
N ASN A 150 5.42 18.79 4.79
CA ASN A 150 6.46 18.30 5.68
C ASN A 150 6.64 16.79 5.55
N GLU A 151 5.56 16.05 5.27
CA GLU A 151 5.56 14.59 5.20
C GLU A 151 5.43 14.05 3.78
N VAL A 152 4.65 14.70 2.93
CA VAL A 152 4.31 14.25 1.57
C VAL A 152 4.70 15.29 0.54
N ALA A 153 5.51 14.90 -0.43
CA ALA A 153 5.89 15.75 -1.56
C ALA A 153 4.83 15.78 -2.66
N GLU A 154 4.18 14.64 -2.90
CA GLU A 154 3.19 14.47 -3.97
C GLU A 154 2.16 13.42 -3.61
N VAL A 155 0.91 13.62 -4.03
CA VAL A 155 -0.15 12.61 -4.06
C VAL A 155 -0.49 12.30 -5.51
N PHE A 156 -0.50 11.03 -5.87
CA PHE A 156 -0.89 10.61 -7.20
C PHE A 156 -1.70 9.31 -7.17
N THR A 157 -2.34 9.00 -8.27
CA THR A 157 -3.16 7.80 -8.39
C THR A 157 -2.77 6.97 -9.61
N LYS A 158 -3.05 5.66 -9.53
CA LYS A 158 -2.95 4.75 -10.68
C LYS A 158 -4.18 3.85 -10.72
N PRO A 159 -4.76 3.60 -11.91
CA PRO A 159 -5.81 2.61 -12.06
C PRO A 159 -5.36 1.26 -11.49
N ILE A 160 -6.23 0.58 -10.75
CA ILE A 160 -5.90 -0.74 -10.19
C ILE A 160 -5.54 -1.75 -11.28
N ASP A 161 -6.15 -1.65 -12.45
CA ASP A 161 -5.89 -2.52 -13.62
C ASP A 161 -4.48 -2.37 -14.20
N PHE A 162 -3.77 -1.27 -13.87
CA PHE A 162 -2.35 -1.13 -14.22
C PHE A 162 -1.49 -2.19 -13.54
N PHE A 163 -1.89 -2.63 -12.35
CA PHE A 163 -1.09 -3.54 -11.53
C PHE A 163 -1.37 -4.98 -11.92
N THR A 164 -0.50 -5.50 -12.78
CA THR A 164 -0.47 -6.92 -13.12
C THR A 164 0.91 -7.49 -12.79
N PHE A 165 0.99 -8.78 -12.52
CA PHE A 165 2.28 -9.43 -12.27
C PHE A 165 3.18 -9.44 -13.52
N HIS A 166 2.61 -9.33 -14.73
CA HIS A 166 3.35 -9.18 -15.98
C HIS A 166 4.04 -7.80 -16.12
N ASN A 167 3.53 -6.79 -15.43
CA ASN A 167 4.10 -5.43 -15.45
C ASN A 167 5.23 -5.22 -14.45
N ILE A 168 5.59 -6.26 -13.68
CA ILE A 168 6.73 -6.21 -12.76
C ILE A 168 8.00 -6.11 -13.56
N LYS A 169 8.80 -5.10 -13.23
CA LYS A 169 10.15 -4.89 -13.75
C LYS A 169 11.17 -5.22 -12.66
N ARG A 170 12.42 -5.44 -13.05
CA ARG A 170 13.50 -5.69 -12.10
C ARG A 170 14.69 -4.79 -12.41
N LYS A 171 15.38 -4.36 -11.35
CA LYS A 171 16.59 -3.53 -11.46
C LYS A 171 17.54 -3.87 -10.33
N LYS A 172 18.82 -3.96 -10.63
CA LYS A 172 19.86 -4.06 -9.62
C LYS A 172 20.17 -2.68 -9.07
N TRP A 173 20.07 -2.54 -7.76
CA TRP A 173 20.46 -1.33 -7.03
C TRP A 173 21.58 -1.64 -6.06
N ASP A 174 22.52 -0.72 -5.97
CA ASP A 174 23.51 -0.72 -4.89
C ASP A 174 22.84 -0.17 -3.63
N ILE A 175 22.64 -1.04 -2.65
CA ILE A 175 22.13 -0.66 -1.33
C ILE A 175 23.23 -1.00 -0.32
N ARG A 176 23.93 0.03 0.14
CA ARG A 176 25.01 -0.07 1.13
C ARG A 176 26.16 -1.00 0.69
N GLY A 177 26.53 -0.95 -0.59
CA GLY A 177 27.62 -1.76 -1.17
C GLY A 177 27.21 -3.16 -1.60
N GLU A 178 25.95 -3.52 -1.50
CA GLU A 178 25.39 -4.79 -2.01
C GLU A 178 24.48 -4.54 -3.21
N LEU A 179 24.72 -5.25 -4.31
CA LEU A 179 23.86 -5.23 -5.48
C LEU A 179 22.64 -6.11 -5.24
N ILE A 180 21.51 -5.47 -4.99
CA ILE A 180 20.23 -6.12 -4.71
C ILE A 180 19.37 -6.08 -5.97
N ASP A 181 18.82 -7.23 -6.38
CA ASP A 181 17.84 -7.30 -7.46
C ASP A 181 16.45 -6.98 -6.90
N ILE A 182 15.92 -5.80 -7.29
CA ILE A 182 14.69 -5.27 -6.76
C ILE A 182 13.59 -5.32 -7.81
N PRO A 183 12.52 -6.10 -7.56
CA PRO A 183 11.31 -6.05 -8.38
C PRO A 183 10.50 -4.79 -8.03
N TYR A 184 9.86 -4.20 -9.07
CA TYR A 184 9.08 -2.97 -8.90
C TYR A 184 8.03 -2.78 -9.98
N TRP A 185 7.04 -1.93 -9.70
CA TRP A 185 6.15 -1.34 -10.71
C TRP A 185 6.58 0.09 -11.06
N ALA A 186 6.61 0.40 -12.35
CA ALA A 186 6.95 1.74 -12.86
C ALA A 186 5.72 2.65 -12.85
N VAL A 187 5.27 3.07 -11.67
CA VAL A 187 4.03 3.86 -11.47
C VAL A 187 4.24 5.35 -11.58
N HIS A 188 5.46 5.82 -11.34
CA HIS A 188 5.84 7.22 -11.36
C HIS A 188 7.02 7.41 -12.33
N HIS A 189 7.15 8.62 -12.92
CA HIS A 189 8.15 8.90 -13.95
C HIS A 189 9.60 8.84 -13.46
N LEU A 190 9.84 9.07 -12.16
CA LEU A 190 11.17 9.04 -11.55
C LEU A 190 11.37 7.91 -10.54
N ILE A 191 10.34 7.64 -9.75
CA ILE A 191 10.44 6.77 -8.56
C ILE A 191 9.66 5.47 -8.80
N PRO A 192 10.28 4.31 -8.64
CA PRO A 192 9.60 3.03 -8.73
C PRO A 192 8.80 2.72 -7.45
N LEU A 193 7.73 1.96 -7.59
CA LEU A 193 7.02 1.36 -6.46
C LEU A 193 7.65 0.00 -6.15
N TRP A 194 8.27 -0.14 -4.98
CA TRP A 194 8.99 -1.33 -4.54
C TRP A 194 8.88 -1.55 -3.03
N GLY A 195 9.50 -2.59 -2.50
CA GLY A 195 9.58 -2.88 -1.07
C GLY A 195 8.23 -3.18 -0.44
N ALA A 196 8.04 -2.81 0.82
CA ALA A 196 6.85 -3.15 1.60
C ALA A 196 5.55 -2.68 0.93
N THR A 197 5.52 -1.47 0.36
CA THR A 197 4.33 -0.93 -0.32
C THR A 197 3.95 -1.77 -1.53
N ALA A 198 4.93 -2.17 -2.35
CA ALA A 198 4.69 -3.04 -3.50
C ALA A 198 4.25 -4.45 -3.07
N MET A 199 4.83 -4.99 -2.01
CA MET A 199 4.46 -6.30 -1.47
C MET A 199 3.02 -6.31 -0.93
N ILE A 200 2.62 -5.27 -0.19
CA ILE A 200 1.23 -5.10 0.28
C ILE A 200 0.27 -5.01 -0.91
N LEU A 201 0.64 -4.20 -1.92
CA LEU A 201 -0.19 -4.08 -3.12
C LEU A 201 -0.30 -5.39 -3.90
N ALA A 202 0.75 -6.20 -3.96
CA ALA A 202 0.73 -7.50 -4.63
C ALA A 202 -0.32 -8.45 -4.05
N GLU A 203 -0.45 -8.48 -2.73
CA GLU A 203 -1.51 -9.28 -2.09
C GLU A 203 -2.89 -8.77 -2.47
N PHE A 204 -3.11 -7.46 -2.49
CA PHE A 204 -4.38 -6.89 -2.91
C PHE A 204 -4.68 -7.15 -4.40
N VAL A 205 -3.68 -7.04 -5.28
CA VAL A 205 -3.80 -7.32 -6.72
C VAL A 205 -4.22 -8.77 -6.96
N GLU A 206 -3.70 -9.74 -6.21
CA GLU A 206 -4.12 -11.15 -6.31
C GLU A 206 -5.61 -11.31 -5.97
N ILE A 207 -6.08 -10.64 -4.90
CA ILE A 207 -7.50 -10.64 -4.50
C ILE A 207 -8.36 -10.02 -5.61
N TYR A 208 -7.97 -8.84 -6.09
CA TYR A 208 -8.72 -8.09 -7.11
C TYR A 208 -8.80 -8.86 -8.44
N GLN A 209 -7.69 -9.43 -8.92
CA GLN A 209 -7.68 -10.22 -10.14
C GLN A 209 -8.50 -11.51 -10.00
N GLY A 210 -8.56 -12.09 -8.81
CA GLY A 210 -9.40 -13.24 -8.53
C GLY A 210 -10.91 -12.97 -8.63
N ILE A 211 -11.34 -11.71 -8.45
CA ILE A 211 -12.73 -11.29 -8.65
C ILE A 211 -13.08 -11.22 -10.15
N ASN A 212 -12.16 -10.68 -10.95
CA ASN A 212 -12.38 -10.44 -12.37
C ASN A 212 -12.15 -11.66 -13.28
N ARG A 213 -11.72 -12.79 -12.70
CA ARG A 213 -11.53 -14.07 -13.44
C ARG A 213 -12.75 -15.01 -13.39
N VAL A 214 -13.82 -14.60 -12.72
CA VAL A 214 -15.10 -15.30 -12.64
C VAL A 214 -16.11 -14.66 -13.62
#